data_f9d5930f916c290adcd8a764a0265b0f
#
_entry.id   f9d5930f916c290adcd8a764a0265b0f
#
_cell.length_a   1.000
_cell.length_b   1.000
_cell.length_c   1.000
_cell.angle_alpha   90.00
_cell.angle_beta   90.00
_cell.angle_gamma   90.00
#
_symmetry.space_group_name_H-M   'P 1'
#
loop_
_entity.id
_entity.type
_entity.pdbx_description
1 polymer ?
#
loop_
_entity_poly.entity_id
_entity_poly.type
_entity_poly.pdbx_seq_one_letter_code
_entity_poly.pdbx_strand_id
1 'polypeptide(L)'
;MKKKNIFQNRSQQLLQLFEKAGNRLKMMCVPIDYAKKDHIVMFCNGYGDILRKPFSVKNTLDGVKYLIDQVMRSCRQRRIKKEYVFFGGEDVNSYAENFANALRTKGFLVANVNAHDAKKQRETLQASTDRIDLMGIATMLLNLRAKCNPAQEGIYRNLRTLVRHRKKLVVMKTEVKNRVHTLVKHRNPGPMGQVRVQ
;
A
#
# COMPACT_ATOMS: atom_id res chain seq x y z
N MET A 1 32.92 8.68 0.62
CA MET A 1 32.18 7.58 -0.05
C MET A 1 31.08 7.08 0.90
N LYS A 2 29.81 7.20 0.54
CA LYS A 2 28.70 6.60 1.31
C LYS A 2 28.80 5.07 1.22
N LYS A 3 28.97 4.38 2.33
CA LYS A 3 29.00 2.91 2.39
C LYS A 3 27.68 2.39 1.80
N LYS A 4 27.74 1.66 0.68
CA LYS A 4 26.58 0.96 0.12
C LYS A 4 26.22 -0.19 1.06
N ASN A 5 25.04 -0.12 1.69
CA ASN A 5 24.53 -1.18 2.55
C ASN A 5 23.62 -2.10 1.71
N ILE A 6 23.68 -3.41 1.90
CA ILE A 6 22.78 -4.38 1.26
C ILE A 6 21.30 -4.10 1.57
N PHE A 7 21.02 -3.36 2.63
CA PHE A 7 19.69 -2.93 3.03
C PHE A 7 19.28 -1.55 2.49
N GLN A 8 19.80 -1.13 1.33
CA GLN A 8 19.54 0.20 0.71
C GLN A 8 18.05 0.52 0.48
N ASN A 9 17.16 -0.48 0.53
CA ASN A 9 15.72 -0.30 0.34
C ASN A 9 14.93 -0.01 1.63
N ARG A 10 15.60 0.17 2.77
CA ARG A 10 14.93 0.55 4.01
C ARG A 10 14.51 2.01 3.97
N SER A 11 13.30 2.30 4.43
CA SER A 11 12.83 3.67 4.59
C SER A 11 13.64 4.40 5.67
N GLN A 12 14.40 5.42 5.26
CA GLN A 12 15.17 6.23 6.20
C GLN A 12 14.28 6.94 7.22
N GLN A 13 13.09 7.39 6.83
CA GLN A 13 12.15 8.08 7.71
C GLN A 13 11.59 7.14 8.79
N LEU A 14 11.25 5.90 8.43
CA LEU A 14 10.85 4.90 9.41
C LEU A 14 12.02 4.53 10.34
N LEU A 15 13.22 4.37 9.78
CA LEU A 15 14.42 4.08 10.58
C LEU A 15 14.67 5.18 11.63
N GLN A 16 14.65 6.45 11.21
CA GLN A 16 14.79 7.59 12.13
C GLN A 16 13.70 7.62 13.21
N LEU A 17 12.47 7.25 12.86
CA LEU A 17 11.37 7.17 13.84
C LEU A 17 11.65 6.06 14.86
N PHE A 18 12.14 4.90 14.43
CA PHE A 18 12.51 3.79 15.33
C PHE A 18 13.67 4.18 16.25
N GLU A 19 14.70 4.84 15.73
CA GLU A 19 15.84 5.33 16.50
C GLU A 19 15.41 6.36 17.55
N LYS A 20 14.57 7.35 17.15
CA LYS A 20 14.04 8.37 18.07
C LYS A 20 13.15 7.79 19.16
N ALA A 21 12.36 6.77 18.86
CA ALA A 21 11.50 6.12 19.85
C ALA A 21 12.32 5.34 20.90
N GLY A 22 13.47 4.78 20.50
CA GLY A 22 14.39 3.99 21.33
C GLY A 22 13.78 2.70 21.89
N ASN A 23 12.48 2.68 22.14
CA ASN A 23 11.74 1.53 22.65
C ASN A 23 10.55 1.20 21.75
N ARG A 24 10.53 0.01 21.18
CA ARG A 24 9.48 -0.46 20.28
C ARG A 24 8.10 -0.60 20.94
N LEU A 25 8.02 -0.77 22.26
CA LEU A 25 6.75 -0.73 23.01
C LEU A 25 6.15 0.68 23.05
N LYS A 26 6.95 1.71 22.85
CA LYS A 26 6.51 3.13 22.80
C LYS A 26 6.13 3.58 21.39
N MET A 27 6.03 2.67 20.45
CA MET A 27 5.65 2.93 19.08
C MET A 27 4.29 2.31 18.76
N MET A 28 3.57 2.91 17.82
CA MET A 28 2.33 2.36 17.28
C MET A 28 2.40 2.30 15.76
N CYS A 29 2.34 1.11 15.22
CA CYS A 29 2.16 0.85 13.80
C CYS A 29 0.66 0.68 13.51
N VAL A 30 0.16 1.37 12.51
CA VAL A 30 -1.24 1.34 12.08
C VAL A 30 -1.30 0.86 10.63
N PRO A 31 -1.27 -0.46 10.39
CA PRO A 31 -1.47 -1.02 9.07
C PRO A 31 -2.90 -0.75 8.60
N ILE A 32 -3.04 -0.39 7.32
CA ILE A 32 -4.30 -0.09 6.66
C ILE A 32 -4.39 -0.93 5.38
N ASP A 33 -5.44 -1.72 5.27
CA ASP A 33 -5.87 -2.30 3.99
C ASP A 33 -6.85 -1.33 3.34
N TYR A 34 -6.39 -0.70 2.24
CA TYR A 34 -7.14 0.35 1.57
C TYR A 34 -8.16 -0.23 0.61
N ALA A 35 -9.43 0.13 0.80
CA ALA A 35 -10.52 -0.24 -0.07
C ALA A 35 -11.34 0.98 -0.53
N LYS A 36 -12.22 0.78 -1.49
CA LYS A 36 -13.01 1.86 -2.11
C LYS A 36 -13.94 2.55 -1.12
N LYS A 37 -14.64 1.78 -0.28
CA LYS A 37 -15.66 2.29 0.65
C LYS A 37 -15.19 2.31 2.09
N ASP A 38 -14.69 1.19 2.57
CA ASP A 38 -14.32 0.98 3.96
C ASP A 38 -12.93 0.35 4.03
N HIS A 39 -12.00 1.03 4.70
CA HIS A 39 -10.67 0.52 4.99
C HIS A 39 -10.71 -0.40 6.20
N ILE A 40 -9.90 -1.43 6.22
CA ILE A 40 -9.69 -2.24 7.43
C ILE A 40 -8.37 -1.80 8.07
N VAL A 41 -8.41 -1.58 9.39
CA VAL A 41 -7.31 -1.00 10.16
C VAL A 41 -7.07 -1.82 11.42
N MET A 42 -5.81 -1.98 11.80
CA MET A 42 -5.40 -2.63 13.04
C MET A 42 -4.35 -1.76 13.74
N PHE A 43 -4.19 -1.89 15.05
CA PHE A 43 -3.08 -1.27 15.77
C PHE A 43 -2.16 -2.35 16.32
N CYS A 44 -0.85 -2.17 16.13
CA CYS A 44 0.16 -2.99 16.78
C CYS A 44 1.31 -2.12 17.32
N ASN A 45 2.09 -2.66 18.25
CA ASN A 45 3.31 -2.01 18.72
C ASN A 45 4.49 -2.26 17.76
N GLY A 46 5.66 -1.74 18.07
CA GLY A 46 6.87 -1.91 17.26
C GLY A 46 7.44 -3.34 17.23
N TYR A 47 6.92 -4.24 18.04
CA TYR A 47 7.24 -5.68 18.00
C TYR A 47 6.22 -6.49 17.21
N GLY A 48 5.05 -5.89 16.85
CA GLY A 48 3.97 -6.58 16.17
C GLY A 48 2.86 -7.09 17.08
N ASP A 49 2.93 -6.86 18.40
CA ASP A 49 1.84 -7.23 19.31
C ASP A 49 0.59 -6.40 19.02
N ILE A 50 -0.56 -7.06 18.89
CA ILE A 50 -1.82 -6.42 18.53
C ILE A 50 -2.34 -5.60 19.71
N LEU A 51 -2.38 -4.29 19.55
CA LEU A 51 -2.95 -3.34 20.51
C LEU A 51 -4.45 -3.17 20.34
N ARG A 52 -4.93 -3.28 19.10
CA ARG A 52 -6.35 -3.27 18.76
C ARG A 52 -6.62 -4.20 17.58
N LYS A 53 -7.62 -5.06 17.73
CA LYS A 53 -8.08 -5.98 16.67
C LYS A 53 -8.54 -5.19 15.43
N PRO A 54 -8.56 -5.82 14.23
CA PRO A 54 -9.06 -5.21 13.01
C PRO A 54 -10.46 -4.59 13.17
N PHE A 55 -10.66 -3.42 12.60
CA PHE A 55 -11.93 -2.70 12.57
C PHE A 55 -12.05 -1.89 11.27
N SER A 56 -13.28 -1.62 10.86
CA SER A 56 -13.60 -0.87 9.65
C SER A 56 -13.56 0.64 9.88
N VAL A 57 -13.08 1.38 8.87
CA VAL A 57 -13.03 2.84 8.83
C VAL A 57 -13.46 3.31 7.45
N LYS A 58 -14.48 4.17 7.38
CA LYS A 58 -14.98 4.70 6.11
C LYS A 58 -13.91 5.51 5.35
N ASN A 59 -13.84 5.36 4.04
CA ASN A 59 -12.96 6.15 3.16
C ASN A 59 -13.53 7.57 2.94
N THR A 60 -13.64 8.34 4.02
CA THR A 60 -14.15 9.71 4.06
C THR A 60 -13.31 10.56 5.00
N LEU A 61 -13.45 11.89 4.94
CA LEU A 61 -12.78 12.79 5.89
C LEU A 61 -13.21 12.54 7.34
N ASP A 62 -14.46 12.16 7.57
CA ASP A 62 -14.94 11.80 8.91
C ASP A 62 -14.36 10.45 9.37
N GLY A 63 -14.14 9.51 8.44
CA GLY A 63 -13.40 8.30 8.74
C GLY A 63 -11.95 8.58 9.14
N VAL A 64 -11.28 9.54 8.51
CA VAL A 64 -9.94 9.99 8.94
C VAL A 64 -9.98 10.57 10.35
N LYS A 65 -10.94 11.46 10.67
CA LYS A 65 -11.10 12.03 12.02
C LYS A 65 -11.33 10.93 13.04
N TYR A 66 -12.28 10.02 12.76
CA TYR A 66 -12.57 8.87 13.61
C TYR A 66 -11.32 8.02 13.88
N LEU A 67 -10.54 7.69 12.83
CA LEU A 67 -9.32 6.91 12.99
C LEU A 67 -8.29 7.63 13.87
N ILE A 68 -8.08 8.93 13.65
CA ILE A 68 -7.17 9.74 14.46
C ILE A 68 -7.61 9.74 15.93
N ASP A 69 -8.91 9.91 16.22
CA ASP A 69 -9.44 9.87 17.57
C ASP A 69 -9.18 8.52 18.25
N GLN A 70 -9.38 7.40 17.53
CA GLN A 70 -9.09 6.07 18.04
C GLN A 70 -7.60 5.88 18.33
N VAL A 71 -6.74 6.34 17.44
CA VAL A 71 -5.27 6.33 17.61
C VAL A 71 -4.89 7.15 18.84
N MET A 72 -5.39 8.38 18.98
CA MET A 72 -5.06 9.25 20.10
C MET A 72 -5.57 8.73 21.45
N ARG A 73 -6.73 8.05 21.47
CA ARG A 73 -7.21 7.33 22.68
C ARG A 73 -6.26 6.19 23.06
N SER A 74 -5.86 5.38 22.07
CA SER A 74 -4.92 4.28 22.29
C SER A 74 -3.53 4.80 22.74
N CYS A 75 -3.06 5.91 22.17
CA CYS A 75 -1.82 6.56 22.58
C CYS A 75 -1.86 7.00 24.05
N ARG A 76 -2.94 7.65 24.50
CA ARG A 76 -3.12 8.07 25.88
C ARG A 76 -3.10 6.88 26.85
N GLN A 77 -3.85 5.84 26.56
CA GLN A 77 -3.92 4.62 27.39
C GLN A 77 -2.57 3.94 27.56
N ARG A 78 -1.70 3.97 26.53
CA ARG A 78 -0.41 3.28 26.49
C ARG A 78 0.80 4.19 26.68
N ARG A 79 0.56 5.50 26.94
CA ARG A 79 1.62 6.51 27.07
C ARG A 79 2.55 6.54 25.86
N ILE A 80 2.00 6.40 24.65
CA ILE A 80 2.71 6.50 23.35
C ILE A 80 2.60 7.94 22.87
N LYS A 81 3.73 8.54 22.49
CA LYS A 81 3.72 9.89 21.91
C LYS A 81 3.22 9.85 20.46
N LYS A 82 2.47 10.88 20.04
CA LYS A 82 1.93 11.01 18.68
C LYS A 82 3.02 10.88 17.61
N GLU A 83 4.20 11.42 17.86
CA GLU A 83 5.35 11.38 16.93
C GLU A 83 5.90 9.97 16.68
N TYR A 84 5.56 8.98 17.52
CA TYR A 84 5.94 7.57 17.37
C TYR A 84 4.83 6.71 16.76
N VAL A 85 3.79 7.35 16.23
CA VAL A 85 2.72 6.70 15.49
C VAL A 85 3.01 6.83 14.00
N PHE A 86 2.93 5.72 13.28
CA PHE A 86 3.04 5.71 11.84
C PHE A 86 2.00 4.78 11.20
N PHE A 87 1.58 5.19 10.05
CA PHE A 87 0.58 4.48 9.24
C PHE A 87 1.24 3.88 8.02
N GLY A 88 0.62 2.87 7.45
CA GLY A 88 1.00 2.40 6.14
C GLY A 88 0.07 1.35 5.61
N GLY A 89 0.08 1.20 4.28
CA GLY A 89 -0.76 0.24 3.60
C GLY A 89 -0.38 0.07 2.15
N GLU A 90 -1.10 -0.83 1.51
CA GLU A 90 -0.95 -1.17 0.12
C GLU A 90 -1.81 -0.24 -0.74
N ASP A 91 -1.21 0.60 -1.60
CA ASP A 91 -1.96 1.46 -2.52
C ASP A 91 -2.26 0.72 -3.83
N VAL A 92 -3.28 -0.11 -3.78
CA VAL A 92 -3.84 -0.73 -4.98
C VAL A 92 -4.98 0.16 -5.48
N ASN A 93 -4.93 0.60 -6.73
CA ASN A 93 -5.98 1.41 -7.39
C ASN A 93 -6.16 2.87 -6.92
N SER A 94 -5.19 3.46 -6.23
CA SER A 94 -5.21 4.88 -5.80
C SER A 94 -6.35 5.25 -4.82
N TYR A 95 -6.98 4.28 -4.16
CA TYR A 95 -7.98 4.54 -3.12
C TYR A 95 -7.36 5.12 -1.84
N ALA A 96 -6.08 4.83 -1.62
CA ALA A 96 -5.33 5.27 -0.45
C ALA A 96 -4.97 6.76 -0.48
N GLU A 97 -4.86 7.37 -1.67
CA GLU A 97 -4.14 8.63 -1.83
C GLU A 97 -4.75 9.79 -1.03
N ASN A 98 -6.07 9.98 -1.13
CA ASN A 98 -6.75 11.07 -0.41
C ASN A 98 -6.74 10.83 1.10
N PHE A 99 -6.99 9.59 1.53
CA PHE A 99 -6.99 9.20 2.94
C PHE A 99 -5.58 9.34 3.55
N ALA A 100 -4.56 8.84 2.86
CA ALA A 100 -3.16 8.96 3.27
C ALA A 100 -2.69 10.42 3.34
N ASN A 101 -3.09 11.26 2.37
CA ASN A 101 -2.76 12.68 2.37
C ASN A 101 -3.43 13.41 3.54
N ALA A 102 -4.68 13.10 3.86
CA ALA A 102 -5.35 13.67 5.02
C ALA A 102 -4.63 13.31 6.33
N LEU A 103 -4.12 12.07 6.48
CA LEU A 103 -3.28 11.69 7.62
C LEU A 103 -1.95 12.45 7.65
N ARG A 104 -1.28 12.63 6.49
CA ARG A 104 -0.02 13.41 6.38
C ARG A 104 -0.23 14.87 6.77
N THR A 105 -1.31 15.50 6.31
CA THR A 105 -1.67 16.88 6.68
C THR A 105 -1.86 17.04 8.19
N LYS A 106 -2.25 15.97 8.89
CA LYS A 106 -2.33 15.95 10.35
C LYS A 106 -1.00 15.65 11.05
N GLY A 107 0.10 15.58 10.28
CA GLY A 107 1.47 15.41 10.78
C GLY A 107 1.86 13.96 11.08
N PHE A 108 1.14 12.97 10.54
CA PHE A 108 1.52 11.56 10.70
C PHE A 108 2.42 11.09 9.57
N LEU A 109 3.35 10.20 9.89
CA LEU A 109 4.13 9.48 8.90
C LEU A 109 3.27 8.39 8.27
N VAL A 110 3.16 8.42 6.92
CA VAL A 110 2.40 7.42 6.15
C VAL A 110 3.30 6.80 5.11
N ALA A 111 3.51 5.50 5.23
CA ALA A 111 4.34 4.70 4.34
C ALA A 111 3.49 3.88 3.36
N ASN A 112 4.01 3.69 2.14
CA ASN A 112 3.40 2.85 1.13
C ASN A 112 4.14 1.50 1.06
N VAL A 113 3.39 0.42 1.18
CA VAL A 113 3.87 -0.95 1.03
C VAL A 113 3.72 -1.36 -0.43
N ASN A 114 4.72 -2.07 -0.95
CA ASN A 114 4.63 -2.63 -2.31
C ASN A 114 3.69 -3.83 -2.30
N ALA A 115 2.66 -3.81 -3.16
CA ALA A 115 1.66 -4.88 -3.31
C ALA A 115 2.29 -6.26 -3.57
N HIS A 116 3.30 -6.33 -4.42
CA HIS A 116 3.99 -7.59 -4.73
C HIS A 116 4.70 -8.19 -3.51
N ASP A 117 5.39 -7.34 -2.73
CA ASP A 117 6.11 -7.79 -1.55
C ASP A 117 5.16 -8.18 -0.41
N ALA A 118 4.04 -7.45 -0.25
CA ALA A 118 2.99 -7.78 0.69
C ALA A 118 2.32 -9.12 0.34
N LYS A 119 2.06 -9.37 -0.95
CA LYS A 119 1.53 -10.65 -1.43
C LYS A 119 2.45 -11.83 -1.08
N LYS A 120 3.75 -11.71 -1.29
CA LYS A 120 4.73 -12.74 -0.91
C LYS A 120 4.70 -13.04 0.59
N GLN A 121 4.55 -12.01 1.44
CA GLN A 121 4.44 -12.21 2.89
C GLN A 121 3.14 -12.92 3.28
N ARG A 122 2.03 -12.68 2.58
CA ARG A 122 0.76 -13.38 2.81
C ARG A 122 0.82 -14.85 2.43
N GLU A 123 1.46 -15.17 1.32
CA GLU A 123 1.64 -16.54 0.84
C GLU A 123 2.37 -17.43 1.86
N THR A 124 3.30 -16.85 2.64
CA THR A 124 3.97 -17.57 3.73
C THR A 124 3.07 -17.87 4.93
N LEU A 125 1.94 -17.15 5.09
CA LEU A 125 1.00 -17.30 6.21
C LEU A 125 -0.17 -18.27 5.90
N GLN A 126 -0.21 -18.85 4.71
CA GLN A 126 -1.14 -19.91 4.25
C GLN A 126 -2.64 -19.64 4.43
N ALA A 127 -3.08 -18.42 4.62
CA ALA A 127 -4.50 -18.07 4.72
C ALA A 127 -4.77 -16.66 4.17
N SER A 128 -5.98 -16.44 3.65
CA SER A 128 -6.43 -15.13 3.16
C SER A 128 -7.62 -14.68 3.99
N THR A 129 -7.35 -13.81 4.95
CA THR A 129 -8.38 -13.10 5.73
C THR A 129 -7.88 -11.66 5.93
N ASP A 130 -8.80 -10.70 6.12
CA ASP A 130 -8.48 -9.28 6.38
C ASP A 130 -7.44 -9.10 7.50
N ARG A 131 -7.45 -10.00 8.48
CA ARG A 131 -6.47 -10.01 9.57
C ARG A 131 -5.07 -10.36 9.08
N ILE A 132 -4.95 -11.32 8.18
CA ILE A 132 -3.65 -11.79 7.65
C ILE A 132 -3.10 -10.76 6.68
N ASP A 133 -3.94 -10.10 5.90
CA ASP A 133 -3.55 -9.01 5.03
C ASP A 133 -2.95 -7.85 5.84
N LEU A 134 -3.59 -7.45 6.94
CA LEU A 134 -3.05 -6.44 7.84
C LEU A 134 -1.76 -6.88 8.55
N MET A 135 -1.62 -8.16 8.90
CA MET A 135 -0.38 -8.68 9.48
C MET A 135 0.77 -8.64 8.48
N GLY A 136 0.52 -8.99 7.22
CA GLY A 136 1.50 -8.87 6.13
C GLY A 136 1.96 -7.42 5.93
N ILE A 137 1.01 -6.48 5.89
CA ILE A 137 1.30 -5.04 5.81
C ILE A 137 2.12 -4.59 7.04
N ALA A 138 1.71 -4.97 8.26
CA ALA A 138 2.42 -4.64 9.49
C ALA A 138 3.87 -5.16 9.46
N THR A 139 4.08 -6.40 9.03
CA THR A 139 5.40 -7.02 8.91
C THR A 139 6.31 -6.22 7.97
N MET A 140 5.79 -5.77 6.83
CA MET A 140 6.55 -4.94 5.90
C MET A 140 6.92 -3.58 6.50
N LEU A 141 5.99 -2.95 7.22
CA LEU A 141 6.21 -1.67 7.91
C LEU A 141 7.26 -1.79 9.02
N LEU A 142 7.13 -2.81 9.88
CA LEU A 142 8.02 -3.04 11.02
C LEU A 142 9.43 -3.49 10.60
N ASN A 143 9.55 -4.14 9.44
CA ASN A 143 10.82 -4.50 8.82
C ASN A 143 11.41 -3.37 7.96
N LEU A 144 10.83 -2.16 7.99
CA LEU A 144 11.28 -0.97 7.27
C LEU A 144 11.27 -1.13 5.73
N ARG A 145 10.50 -2.08 5.20
CA ARG A 145 10.41 -2.37 3.75
C ARG A 145 9.37 -1.53 3.02
N ALA A 146 8.71 -0.60 3.71
CA ALA A 146 7.77 0.34 3.12
C ALA A 146 8.47 1.64 2.71
N LYS A 147 7.95 2.33 1.70
CA LYS A 147 8.48 3.61 1.20
C LYS A 147 7.63 4.76 1.72
N CYS A 148 8.27 5.71 2.40
CA CYS A 148 7.64 6.96 2.77
C CYS A 148 7.87 7.97 1.64
N ASN A 149 6.93 8.04 0.70
CA ASN A 149 6.99 9.05 -0.35
C ASN A 149 6.28 10.32 0.17
N PRO A 150 6.85 11.51 -0.09
CA PRO A 150 6.13 12.76 0.15
C PRO A 150 4.84 12.77 -0.69
N ALA A 151 3.80 13.43 -0.17
CA ALA A 151 2.60 13.66 -0.96
C ALA A 151 2.99 14.39 -2.24
N GLN A 152 2.68 13.82 -3.39
CA GLN A 152 2.84 14.54 -4.65
C GLN A 152 1.63 15.46 -4.80
N GLU A 153 1.86 16.77 -4.70
CA GLU A 153 0.83 17.78 -4.84
C GLU A 153 0.96 18.53 -6.18
N GLY A 154 -0.13 19.20 -6.57
CA GLY A 154 -0.17 20.06 -7.74
C GLY A 154 -0.01 19.34 -9.07
N ILE A 155 0.74 19.95 -9.99
CA ILE A 155 0.86 19.54 -11.39
C ILE A 155 1.44 18.12 -11.54
N TYR A 156 2.37 17.73 -10.69
CA TYR A 156 2.98 16.38 -10.73
C TYR A 156 1.99 15.26 -10.41
N ARG A 157 1.08 15.50 -9.48
CA ARG A 157 -0.02 14.56 -9.16
C ARG A 157 -0.93 14.37 -10.37
N ASN A 158 -1.35 15.47 -10.98
CA ASN A 158 -2.22 15.44 -12.17
C ASN A 158 -1.52 14.75 -13.34
N LEU A 159 -0.26 15.08 -13.61
CA LEU A 159 0.55 14.45 -14.64
C LEU A 159 0.68 12.95 -14.43
N ARG A 160 0.98 12.51 -13.21
CA ARG A 160 1.07 11.08 -12.87
C ARG A 160 -0.25 10.36 -13.13
N THR A 161 -1.38 10.98 -12.76
CA THR A 161 -2.71 10.42 -13.00
C THR A 161 -2.99 10.28 -14.49
N LEU A 162 -2.69 11.31 -15.28
CA LEU A 162 -2.86 11.30 -16.73
C LEU A 162 -1.98 10.23 -17.41
N VAL A 163 -0.71 10.12 -16.99
CA VAL A 163 0.22 9.10 -17.52
C VAL A 163 -0.29 7.69 -17.22
N ARG A 164 -0.77 7.44 -16.00
CA ARG A 164 -1.36 6.15 -15.62
C ARG A 164 -2.62 5.84 -16.44
N HIS A 165 -3.47 6.85 -16.65
CA HIS A 165 -4.69 6.70 -17.45
C HIS A 165 -4.35 6.40 -18.92
N ARG A 166 -3.42 7.17 -19.50
CA ARG A 166 -2.91 6.90 -20.85
C ARG A 166 -2.40 5.47 -21.00
N LYS A 167 -1.60 4.99 -20.03
CA LYS A 167 -1.08 3.60 -20.06
C LYS A 167 -2.22 2.57 -20.08
N LYS A 168 -3.27 2.75 -19.27
CA LYS A 168 -4.45 1.87 -19.28
C LYS A 168 -5.15 1.88 -20.63
N LEU A 169 -5.36 3.05 -21.23
CA LEU A 169 -6.00 3.18 -22.54
C LEU A 169 -5.17 2.48 -23.64
N VAL A 170 -3.85 2.59 -23.62
CA VAL A 170 -2.97 1.89 -24.57
C VAL A 170 -3.09 0.37 -24.43
N VAL A 171 -3.14 -0.15 -23.21
CA VAL A 171 -3.35 -1.59 -22.97
C VAL A 171 -4.71 -2.03 -23.50
N MET A 172 -5.80 -1.33 -23.17
CA MET A 172 -7.14 -1.62 -23.66
C MET A 172 -7.22 -1.59 -25.20
N LYS A 173 -6.60 -0.58 -25.83
CA LYS A 173 -6.48 -0.51 -27.29
C LYS A 173 -5.83 -1.77 -27.86
N THR A 174 -4.74 -2.23 -27.27
CA THR A 174 -4.01 -3.43 -27.72
C THR A 174 -4.86 -4.68 -27.56
N GLU A 175 -5.58 -4.82 -26.44
CA GLU A 175 -6.49 -5.94 -26.20
C GLU A 175 -7.62 -6.00 -27.23
N VAL A 176 -8.27 -4.84 -27.49
CA VAL A 176 -9.32 -4.74 -28.50
C VAL A 176 -8.78 -5.08 -29.89
N LYS A 177 -7.60 -4.53 -30.26
CA LYS A 177 -6.95 -4.85 -31.55
C LYS A 177 -6.69 -6.35 -31.68
N ASN A 178 -6.17 -7.00 -30.65
CA ASN A 178 -5.91 -8.44 -30.65
C ASN A 178 -7.21 -9.27 -30.81
N ARG A 179 -8.29 -8.87 -30.13
CA ARG A 179 -9.62 -9.50 -30.29
C ARG A 179 -10.14 -9.36 -31.71
N VAL A 180 -10.04 -8.18 -32.32
CA VAL A 180 -10.44 -7.96 -33.72
C VAL A 180 -9.63 -8.85 -34.66
N HIS A 181 -8.30 -8.90 -34.48
CA HIS A 181 -7.45 -9.79 -35.29
C HIS A 181 -7.85 -11.26 -35.16
N THR A 182 -8.16 -11.73 -33.96
CA THR A 182 -8.63 -13.10 -33.73
C THR A 182 -9.94 -13.36 -34.46
N LEU A 183 -10.90 -12.46 -34.37
CA LEU A 183 -12.20 -12.59 -35.05
C LEU A 183 -12.05 -12.60 -36.60
N VAL A 184 -11.19 -11.74 -37.14
CA VAL A 184 -10.93 -11.69 -38.60
C VAL A 184 -10.25 -12.98 -39.06
N LYS A 185 -9.29 -13.51 -38.31
CA LYS A 185 -8.66 -14.79 -38.62
C LYS A 185 -9.65 -15.97 -38.59
N HIS A 186 -10.61 -15.96 -37.68
CA HIS A 186 -11.66 -16.98 -37.62
C HIS A 186 -12.65 -16.91 -38.78
N ARG A 187 -12.95 -15.70 -39.29
CA ARG A 187 -13.85 -15.52 -40.44
C ARG A 187 -13.19 -15.77 -41.80
N ASN A 188 -11.90 -15.47 -41.92
CA ASN A 188 -11.10 -15.76 -43.11
C ASN A 188 -9.89 -16.58 -42.69
N PRO A 189 -10.02 -17.93 -42.54
CA PRO A 189 -8.85 -18.78 -42.47
C PRO A 189 -8.12 -18.62 -43.78
N GLY A 190 -6.97 -17.94 -43.76
CA GLY A 190 -6.10 -17.83 -44.93
C GLY A 190 -5.80 -19.21 -45.50
N PRO A 191 -5.33 -19.31 -46.77
CA PRO A 191 -5.06 -20.59 -47.39
C PRO A 191 -4.18 -21.42 -46.44
N MET A 192 -4.66 -22.62 -46.10
CA MET A 192 -3.89 -23.56 -45.29
C MET A 192 -2.55 -23.77 -46.00
N GLY A 193 -1.47 -23.32 -45.34
CA GLY A 193 -0.14 -23.47 -45.86
C GLY A 193 0.05 -24.92 -46.28
N GLN A 194 0.47 -25.13 -47.50
CA GLN A 194 0.82 -26.43 -48.04
C GLN A 194 1.75 -27.15 -47.06
N VAL A 195 1.25 -28.22 -46.46
CA VAL A 195 2.07 -29.19 -45.74
C VAL A 195 2.99 -29.80 -46.77
N ARG A 196 4.22 -29.35 -46.85
CA ARG A 196 5.27 -30.09 -47.55
C ARG A 196 5.54 -31.36 -46.74
N VAL A 197 4.96 -32.45 -47.20
CA VAL A 197 5.43 -33.79 -46.84
C VAL A 197 6.73 -34.02 -47.59
N GLN A 198 7.83 -34.08 -46.87
CA GLN A 198 9.04 -34.76 -47.27
C GLN A 198 9.24 -35.96 -46.37
#